data_f9f9a1c272d8d538765b67a72b24c829
#
_entry.id   f9f9a1c272d8d538765b67a72b24c829
#
_cell.length_a   1.000
_cell.length_b   1.000
_cell.length_c   1.000
_cell.angle_alpha   90.00
_cell.angle_beta   90.00
_cell.angle_gamma   90.00
#
_symmetry.space_group_name_H-M   'P 1'
#
loop_
_entity.id
_entity.type
_entity.pdbx_description
1 polymer ?
#
loop_
_entity_poly.entity_id
_entity_poly.type
_entity_poly.pdbx_seq_one_letter_code
_entity_poly.pdbx_strand_id
1 'polypeptide(L)'
;MNLEIHDTMVPGTRLTRAAAGNVTGRDFLDRVFFPSDGVMLSRIRDVSGIDGSTLQNWIKRGWVENAPLKRYTVDQVAHILIINMLRSCVQLDHIAFLLHYINGRVDDRSDDIIRDSVLYDYICKILDRLIEEDNCSGASIRGVIREVTADYAEIRP
;
A
#
# COMPACT_ATOMS: atom_id res chain seq x y z
N MET A 1 0.77 26.25 -2.03
CA MET A 1 0.69 25.42 -0.82
C MET A 1 1.90 24.49 -0.87
N ASN A 2 2.95 24.84 -0.14
CA ASN A 2 4.08 23.94 0.02
C ASN A 2 3.59 22.78 0.88
N LEU A 3 3.25 21.67 0.25
CA LEU A 3 3.22 20.40 0.93
C LEU A 3 4.67 20.09 1.26
N GLU A 4 5.11 20.47 2.46
CA GLU A 4 6.25 19.80 3.06
C GLU A 4 5.83 18.36 3.27
N ILE A 5 5.98 17.58 2.22
CA ILE A 5 5.92 16.13 2.35
C ILE A 5 7.16 15.78 3.16
N HIS A 6 7.00 15.77 4.47
CA HIS A 6 7.99 15.21 5.41
C HIS A 6 8.02 13.70 5.21
N ASP A 7 8.24 13.28 3.98
CA ASP A 7 8.19 11.87 3.68
C ASP A 7 9.58 11.26 3.69
N THR A 8 10.09 11.16 4.90
CA THR A 8 11.26 10.34 5.18
C THR A 8 10.88 8.86 5.30
N MET A 9 9.59 8.53 5.37
CA MET A 9 9.08 7.17 5.58
C MET A 9 8.69 6.51 4.25
N VAL A 10 8.82 5.18 4.21
CA VAL A 10 8.20 4.38 3.15
C VAL A 10 6.68 4.38 3.39
N PRO A 11 5.85 4.64 2.36
CA PRO A 11 4.41 4.78 2.53
C PRO A 11 3.77 3.60 3.26
N GLY A 12 2.93 3.90 4.26
CA GLY A 12 2.23 2.90 5.07
C GLY A 12 3.08 2.20 6.12
N THR A 13 4.35 2.59 6.30
CA THR A 13 5.29 1.99 7.25
C THR A 13 5.85 3.03 8.22
N ARG A 14 6.57 2.55 9.22
CA ARG A 14 7.39 3.38 10.12
C ARG A 14 8.88 3.29 9.83
N LEU A 15 9.25 2.68 8.70
CA LEU A 15 10.65 2.64 8.26
C LEU A 15 10.98 3.90 7.47
N THR A 16 12.15 4.49 7.76
CA THR A 16 12.68 5.57 6.93
C THR A 16 13.10 5.03 5.56
N ARG A 17 13.03 5.85 4.54
CA ARG A 17 13.53 5.49 3.20
C ARG A 17 14.99 5.06 3.25
N ALA A 18 15.82 5.76 4.02
CA ALA A 18 17.23 5.41 4.21
C ALA A 18 17.40 4.01 4.83
N ALA A 19 16.64 3.68 5.88
CA ALA A 19 16.67 2.35 6.50
C ALA A 19 16.19 1.23 5.55
N ALA A 20 15.31 1.55 4.62
CA ALA A 20 14.82 0.63 3.58
C ALA A 20 15.76 0.55 2.35
N GLY A 21 16.91 1.21 2.37
CA GLY A 21 17.85 1.25 1.24
C GLY A 21 17.39 2.14 0.09
N ASN A 22 16.61 3.17 0.37
CA ASN A 22 16.01 4.12 -0.58
C ASN A 22 15.14 3.46 -1.66
N VAL A 23 14.47 2.36 -1.32
CA VAL A 23 13.49 1.69 -2.18
C VAL A 23 12.09 1.84 -1.61
N THR A 24 11.10 1.90 -2.50
CA THR A 24 9.68 1.93 -2.18
C THR A 24 8.92 0.97 -3.09
N GLY A 25 7.60 0.88 -2.93
CA GLY A 25 6.75 0.09 -3.80
C GLY A 25 7.10 -1.40 -3.79
N ARG A 26 7.07 -2.01 -4.95
CA ARG A 26 7.31 -3.45 -5.10
C ARG A 26 8.70 -3.87 -4.64
N ASP A 27 9.73 -3.09 -4.96
CA ASP A 27 11.11 -3.38 -4.55
C ASP A 27 11.25 -3.39 -3.02
N PHE A 28 10.56 -2.47 -2.34
CA PHE A 28 10.48 -2.46 -0.88
C PHE A 28 9.79 -3.71 -0.33
N LEU A 29 8.65 -4.08 -0.88
CA LEU A 29 7.93 -5.27 -0.45
C LEU A 29 8.81 -6.53 -0.60
N ASP A 30 9.47 -6.68 -1.73
CA ASP A 30 10.30 -7.85 -2.02
C ASP A 30 11.54 -7.92 -1.09
N ARG A 31 12.18 -6.79 -0.80
CA ARG A 31 13.38 -6.75 0.05
C ARG A 31 13.10 -6.90 1.53
N VAL A 32 12.07 -6.24 2.03
CA VAL A 32 11.81 -6.14 3.47
C VAL A 32 10.93 -7.27 3.98
N PHE A 33 9.96 -7.68 3.18
CA PHE A 33 8.97 -8.66 3.61
C PHE A 33 9.18 -10.06 3.02
N PHE A 34 9.71 -10.17 1.80
CA PHE A 34 9.67 -11.41 1.04
C PHE A 34 11.02 -12.04 0.68
N PRO A 35 11.99 -12.08 1.60
CA PRO A 35 13.13 -13.00 1.42
C PRO A 35 12.73 -14.48 1.61
N SER A 36 11.50 -14.77 2.07
CA SER A 36 10.95 -16.09 2.32
C SER A 36 9.46 -16.17 1.97
N ASP A 37 8.91 -17.39 1.89
CA ASP A 37 7.51 -17.64 1.53
C ASP A 37 6.51 -17.13 2.57
N GLY A 38 5.92 -15.95 2.30
CA GLY A 38 4.89 -15.35 3.13
C GLY A 38 5.44 -14.64 4.38
N VAL A 39 4.65 -13.75 4.91
CA VAL A 39 5.01 -12.86 6.02
C VAL A 39 4.15 -13.15 7.23
N MET A 40 4.79 -13.25 8.39
CA MET A 40 4.08 -13.38 9.66
C MET A 40 3.54 -12.03 10.12
N LEU A 41 2.43 -12.07 10.86
CA LEU A 41 1.76 -10.89 11.40
C LEU A 41 2.69 -10.02 12.26
N SER A 42 3.57 -10.63 13.03
CA SER A 42 4.57 -9.91 13.85
C SER A 42 5.45 -9.00 13.00
N ARG A 43 5.91 -9.50 11.84
CA ARG A 43 6.74 -8.71 10.92
C ARG A 43 5.96 -7.53 10.33
N ILE A 44 4.71 -7.74 9.95
CA ILE A 44 3.83 -6.67 9.45
C ILE A 44 3.67 -5.59 10.53
N ARG A 45 3.41 -5.97 11.77
CA ARG A 45 3.30 -5.04 12.91
C ARG A 45 4.59 -4.26 13.13
N ASP A 46 5.73 -4.92 13.11
CA ASP A 46 7.04 -4.28 13.34
C ASP A 46 7.35 -3.23 12.27
N VAL A 47 7.06 -3.53 11.03
CA VAL A 47 7.35 -2.63 9.89
C VAL A 47 6.30 -1.53 9.74
N SER A 48 5.03 -1.84 9.92
CA SER A 48 3.92 -0.89 9.74
C SER A 48 3.66 0.00 10.97
N GLY A 49 4.03 -0.47 12.15
CA GLY A 49 3.67 0.17 13.41
C GLY A 49 2.21 0.00 13.82
N ILE A 50 1.45 -0.89 13.15
CA ILE A 50 0.05 -1.16 13.49
C ILE A 50 -0.02 -2.02 14.74
N ASP A 51 -0.88 -1.64 15.69
CA ASP A 51 -1.17 -2.46 16.86
C ASP A 51 -1.84 -3.78 16.48
N GLY A 52 -1.53 -4.85 17.24
CA GLY A 52 -2.16 -6.13 17.02
C GLY A 52 -3.68 -6.10 17.17
N SER A 53 -4.20 -5.35 18.13
CA SER A 53 -5.63 -5.16 18.33
C SER A 53 -6.31 -4.43 17.16
N THR A 54 -5.65 -3.42 16.59
CA THR A 54 -6.12 -2.71 15.40
C THR A 54 -6.22 -3.65 14.20
N LEU A 55 -5.17 -4.42 13.95
CA LEU A 55 -5.15 -5.35 12.82
C LEU A 55 -6.17 -6.48 12.98
N GLN A 56 -6.34 -7.01 14.19
CA GLN A 56 -7.39 -8.00 14.50
C GLN A 56 -8.80 -7.42 14.29
N ASN A 57 -9.00 -6.15 14.63
CA ASN A 57 -10.28 -5.48 14.36
C ASN A 57 -10.55 -5.34 12.87
N TRP A 58 -9.55 -5.02 12.06
CA TRP A 58 -9.69 -4.95 10.61
C TRP A 58 -10.03 -6.31 9.99
N ILE A 59 -9.40 -7.38 10.48
CA ILE A 59 -9.71 -8.76 10.08
C ILE A 59 -11.16 -9.11 10.46
N LYS A 60 -11.56 -8.80 11.70
CA LYS A 60 -12.93 -9.06 12.18
C LYS A 60 -14.00 -8.33 11.38
N ARG A 61 -13.69 -7.11 10.90
CA ARG A 61 -14.59 -6.32 10.06
C ARG A 61 -14.60 -6.74 8.59
N GLY A 62 -13.74 -7.68 8.19
CA GLY A 62 -13.61 -8.11 6.81
C GLY A 62 -12.88 -7.12 5.91
N TRP A 63 -12.17 -6.14 6.48
CA TRP A 63 -11.34 -5.19 5.71
C TRP A 63 -9.99 -5.75 5.34
N VAL A 64 -9.52 -6.71 6.10
CA VAL A 64 -8.29 -7.46 5.87
C VAL A 64 -8.60 -8.94 5.92
N GLU A 65 -8.04 -9.69 4.99
CA GLU A 65 -8.20 -11.13 4.94
C GLU A 65 -7.53 -11.81 6.14
N ASN A 66 -8.17 -12.84 6.66
CA ASN A 66 -7.56 -13.70 7.68
C ASN A 66 -6.66 -14.72 6.99
N ALA A 67 -5.36 -14.54 7.08
CA ALA A 67 -4.41 -15.40 6.39
C ALA A 67 -4.42 -16.82 6.97
N PRO A 68 -4.60 -17.85 6.12
CA PRO A 68 -4.41 -19.23 6.54
C PRO A 68 -2.97 -19.44 7.01
N LEU A 69 -2.79 -20.23 8.07
CA LEU A 69 -1.48 -20.51 8.67
C LEU A 69 -0.72 -19.26 9.17
N LYS A 70 -1.41 -18.15 9.37
CA LYS A 70 -0.85 -16.86 9.84
C LYS A 70 0.28 -16.32 8.95
N ARG A 71 0.25 -16.64 7.65
CA ARG A 71 1.18 -16.10 6.65
C ARG A 71 0.45 -15.28 5.61
N TYR A 72 0.96 -14.10 5.36
CA TYR A 72 0.39 -13.11 4.46
C TYR A 72 1.16 -13.07 3.14
N THR A 73 0.43 -12.98 2.03
CA THR A 73 0.99 -12.82 0.68
C THR A 73 1.41 -11.36 0.45
N VAL A 74 2.12 -11.12 -0.66
CA VAL A 74 2.51 -9.76 -1.05
C VAL A 74 1.30 -8.84 -1.25
N ASP A 75 0.23 -9.33 -1.84
CA ASP A 75 -0.98 -8.55 -2.05
C ASP A 75 -1.69 -8.24 -0.73
N GLN A 76 -1.75 -9.19 0.19
CA GLN A 76 -2.33 -8.97 1.51
C GLN A 76 -1.54 -7.95 2.33
N VAL A 77 -0.21 -8.00 2.29
CA VAL A 77 0.65 -7.00 2.95
C VAL A 77 0.45 -5.63 2.31
N ALA A 78 0.46 -5.54 1.00
CA ALA A 78 0.23 -4.29 0.27
C ALA A 78 -1.13 -3.67 0.64
N HIS A 79 -2.19 -4.47 0.72
CA HIS A 79 -3.52 -4.04 1.15
C HIS A 79 -3.50 -3.41 2.55
N ILE A 80 -2.83 -4.06 3.50
CA ILE A 80 -2.67 -3.55 4.86
C ILE A 80 -1.91 -2.21 4.88
N LEU A 81 -0.84 -2.10 4.10
CA LEU A 81 -0.05 -0.86 4.03
C LEU A 81 -0.84 0.29 3.39
N ILE A 82 -1.67 0.01 2.38
CA ILE A 82 -2.56 1.02 1.77
C ILE A 82 -3.55 1.55 2.82
N ILE A 83 -4.21 0.67 3.57
CA ILE A 83 -5.12 1.09 4.65
C ILE A 83 -4.36 1.94 5.68
N ASN A 84 -3.19 1.47 6.11
CA ASN A 84 -2.39 2.15 7.13
C ASN A 84 -1.93 3.56 6.69
N MET A 85 -1.58 3.71 5.42
CA MET A 85 -1.23 5.00 4.84
C MET A 85 -2.43 5.95 4.81
N LEU A 86 -3.57 5.48 4.34
CA LEU A 86 -4.75 6.31 4.11
C LEU A 86 -5.50 6.69 5.40
N ARG A 87 -5.43 5.87 6.45
CA ARG A 87 -6.18 6.10 7.69
C ARG A 87 -5.81 7.38 8.44
N SER A 88 -4.69 7.99 8.11
CA SER A 88 -4.29 9.28 8.67
C SER A 88 -5.11 10.46 8.13
N CYS A 89 -5.75 10.29 6.98
CA CYS A 89 -6.48 11.37 6.31
C CYS A 89 -7.88 10.96 5.80
N VAL A 90 -8.18 9.67 5.76
CA VAL A 90 -9.47 9.13 5.30
C VAL A 90 -10.05 8.20 6.36
N GLN A 91 -11.36 8.26 6.59
CA GLN A 91 -12.04 7.37 7.52
C GLN A 91 -11.95 5.92 7.05
N LEU A 92 -11.80 4.98 7.98
CA LEU A 92 -11.56 3.56 7.67
C LEU A 92 -12.68 2.91 6.84
N ASP A 93 -13.92 3.23 7.10
CA ASP A 93 -15.07 2.74 6.33
C ASP A 93 -15.09 3.28 4.89
N HIS A 94 -14.64 4.51 4.68
CA HIS A 94 -14.46 5.05 3.32
C HIS A 94 -13.29 4.38 2.59
N ILE A 95 -12.19 4.08 3.28
CA ILE A 95 -11.08 3.31 2.69
C ILE A 95 -11.56 1.92 2.29
N ALA A 96 -12.26 1.23 3.18
CA ALA A 96 -12.83 -0.09 2.93
C ALA A 96 -13.78 -0.07 1.73
N PHE A 97 -14.63 0.94 1.63
CA PHE A 97 -15.53 1.14 0.49
C PHE A 97 -14.76 1.31 -0.83
N LEU A 98 -13.73 2.17 -0.84
CA LEU A 98 -12.92 2.39 -2.05
C LEU A 98 -12.20 1.14 -2.51
N LEU A 99 -11.58 0.40 -1.59
CA LEU A 99 -10.88 -0.83 -1.91
C LEU A 99 -11.84 -1.93 -2.38
N HIS A 100 -13.02 -2.04 -1.75
CA HIS A 100 -14.07 -2.95 -2.21
C HIS A 100 -14.61 -2.57 -3.60
N TYR A 101 -14.75 -1.28 -3.88
CA TYR A 101 -15.18 -0.79 -5.19
C TYR A 101 -14.18 -1.15 -6.29
N ILE A 102 -12.88 -1.13 -5.99
CA ILE A 102 -11.82 -1.46 -6.96
C ILE A 102 -11.70 -2.98 -7.14
N ASN A 103 -11.60 -3.72 -6.04
CA ASN A 103 -11.20 -5.14 -6.05
C ASN A 103 -12.24 -6.09 -5.45
N GLY A 104 -13.46 -5.64 -5.16
CA GLY A 104 -14.49 -6.50 -4.63
C GLY A 104 -14.16 -7.08 -3.24
N ARG A 105 -14.40 -8.37 -3.06
CA ARG A 105 -14.18 -9.05 -1.79
C ARG A 105 -12.70 -9.30 -1.51
N VAL A 106 -12.27 -9.07 -0.27
CA VAL A 106 -10.86 -9.28 0.14
C VAL A 106 -10.41 -10.75 0.08
N ASP A 107 -11.35 -11.69 0.15
CA ASP A 107 -11.11 -13.13 0.11
C ASP A 107 -11.27 -13.76 -1.29
N ASP A 108 -11.61 -12.95 -2.30
CA ASP A 108 -11.78 -13.38 -3.68
C ASP A 108 -10.94 -12.48 -4.60
N ARG A 109 -9.95 -13.07 -5.26
CA ARG A 109 -9.04 -12.36 -6.17
C ARG A 109 -9.48 -12.43 -7.64
N SER A 110 -10.54 -13.16 -7.93
CA SER A 110 -11.00 -13.35 -9.31
C SER A 110 -11.67 -12.11 -9.89
N ASP A 111 -12.15 -11.21 -9.04
CA ASP A 111 -12.81 -9.95 -9.41
C ASP A 111 -11.92 -8.70 -9.26
N ASP A 112 -10.63 -8.88 -8.91
CA ASP A 112 -9.69 -7.78 -8.76
C ASP A 112 -9.47 -7.05 -10.09
N ILE A 113 -9.71 -5.74 -10.10
CA ILE A 113 -9.34 -4.87 -11.24
C ILE A 113 -7.83 -4.68 -11.29
N ILE A 114 -7.20 -4.54 -10.13
CA ILE A 114 -5.76 -4.35 -9.98
C ILE A 114 -5.29 -5.05 -8.71
N ARG A 115 -4.20 -5.80 -8.78
CA ARG A 115 -3.60 -6.40 -7.60
C ARG A 115 -3.13 -5.33 -6.61
N ASP A 116 -3.34 -5.57 -5.32
CA ASP A 116 -2.98 -4.61 -4.27
C ASP A 116 -1.49 -4.28 -4.26
N SER A 117 -0.61 -5.23 -4.57
CA SER A 117 0.83 -4.98 -4.68
C SER A 117 1.18 -4.05 -5.84
N VAL A 118 0.47 -4.12 -6.95
CA VAL A 118 0.63 -3.22 -8.09
C VAL A 118 0.07 -1.84 -7.77
N LEU A 119 -1.10 -1.79 -7.15
CA LEU A 119 -1.69 -0.51 -6.68
C LEU A 119 -0.76 0.20 -5.71
N TYR A 120 -0.21 -0.52 -4.74
CA TYR A 120 0.77 0.03 -3.80
C TYR A 120 2.02 0.55 -4.50
N ASP A 121 2.55 -0.18 -5.48
CA ASP A 121 3.70 0.23 -6.27
C ASP A 121 3.43 1.52 -7.04
N TYR A 122 2.27 1.63 -7.68
CA TYR A 122 1.85 2.87 -8.36
C TYR A 122 1.73 4.05 -7.41
N ILE A 123 1.12 3.85 -6.24
CA ILE A 123 1.02 4.92 -5.23
C ILE A 123 2.40 5.39 -4.81
N CYS A 124 3.32 4.48 -4.53
CA CYS A 124 4.69 4.82 -4.15
C CYS A 124 5.43 5.57 -5.26
N LYS A 125 5.34 5.12 -6.49
CA LYS A 125 5.95 5.80 -7.66
C LYS A 125 5.38 7.20 -7.89
N ILE A 126 4.06 7.36 -7.73
CA ILE A 126 3.42 8.68 -7.85
C ILE A 126 3.94 9.61 -6.74
N LEU A 127 3.98 9.15 -5.50
CA LEU A 127 4.48 9.95 -4.38
C LEU A 127 5.96 10.32 -4.56
N ASP A 128 6.80 9.37 -4.98
CA ASP A 128 8.22 9.61 -5.24
C ASP A 128 8.42 10.72 -6.31
N ARG A 129 7.65 10.65 -7.39
CA ARG A 129 7.67 11.67 -8.46
C ARG A 129 7.22 13.04 -7.99
N LEU A 130 6.15 13.10 -7.21
CA LEU A 130 5.64 14.37 -6.66
C LEU A 130 6.63 14.99 -5.67
N ILE A 131 7.32 14.18 -4.88
CA ILE A 131 8.39 14.65 -3.97
C ILE A 131 9.56 15.22 -4.78
N GLU A 132 10.04 14.52 -5.80
CA GLU A 132 11.13 14.97 -6.66
C GLU A 132 10.80 16.25 -7.40
N GLU A 133 9.59 16.38 -7.93
CA GLU A 133 9.14 17.56 -8.69
C GLU A 133 8.79 18.75 -7.79
N ASP A 134 8.63 18.54 -6.50
CA ASP A 134 8.15 19.54 -5.52
C ASP A 134 6.90 20.33 -6.00
N ASN A 135 6.01 19.60 -6.69
CA ASN A 135 4.82 20.19 -7.30
C ASN A 135 3.59 19.29 -7.12
N CYS A 136 2.67 19.72 -6.29
CA CYS A 136 1.42 19.03 -5.99
C CYS A 136 0.18 19.75 -6.54
N SER A 137 0.30 20.47 -7.65
CA SER A 137 -0.88 21.01 -8.35
C SER A 137 -1.75 19.88 -8.91
N GLY A 138 -3.05 20.10 -9.03
CA GLY A 138 -3.95 19.09 -9.58
C GLY A 138 -3.58 18.66 -11.02
N ALA A 139 -3.00 19.55 -11.81
CA ALA A 139 -2.52 19.24 -13.15
C ALA A 139 -1.27 18.35 -13.10
N SER A 140 -0.32 18.67 -12.22
CA SER A 140 0.89 17.86 -12.00
C SER A 140 0.54 16.45 -11.52
N ILE A 141 -0.32 16.34 -10.51
CA ILE A 141 -0.78 15.04 -9.99
C ILE A 141 -1.41 14.19 -11.09
N ARG A 142 -2.32 14.75 -11.89
CA ARG A 142 -2.94 14.01 -13.01
C ARG A 142 -1.92 13.57 -14.07
N GLY A 143 -0.95 14.43 -14.36
CA GLY A 143 0.13 14.11 -15.31
C GLY A 143 0.99 12.95 -14.82
N VAL A 144 1.43 12.99 -13.57
CA VAL A 144 2.23 11.93 -12.95
C VAL A 144 1.45 10.61 -12.88
N ILE A 145 0.17 10.64 -12.51
CA ILE A 145 -0.68 9.43 -12.50
C ILE A 145 -0.72 8.80 -13.89
N ARG A 146 -0.95 9.57 -14.95
CA ARG A 146 -1.00 9.05 -16.33
C ARG A 146 0.32 8.41 -16.75
N GLU A 147 1.45 9.04 -16.43
CA GLU A 147 2.78 8.51 -16.76
C GLU A 147 3.09 7.21 -16.00
N VAL A 148 2.86 7.21 -14.69
CA VAL A 148 3.14 6.05 -13.82
C VAL A 148 2.26 4.86 -14.16
N THR A 149 1.01 5.09 -14.54
CA THR A 149 0.05 4.01 -14.84
C THR A 149 -0.06 3.69 -16.34
N ALA A 150 0.86 4.17 -17.17
CA ALA A 150 0.81 3.99 -18.63
C ALA A 150 0.86 2.51 -19.04
N ASP A 151 1.51 1.67 -18.26
CA ASP A 151 1.63 0.22 -18.50
C ASP A 151 0.44 -0.61 -17.96
N TYR A 152 -0.56 0.02 -17.35
CA TYR A 152 -1.66 -0.70 -16.71
C TYR A 152 -2.39 -1.67 -17.64
N ALA A 153 -2.57 -1.29 -18.92
CA ALA A 153 -3.24 -2.14 -19.90
C ALA A 153 -2.49 -3.47 -20.16
N GLU A 154 -1.16 -3.49 -19.91
CA GLU A 154 -0.31 -4.66 -20.09
C GLU A 154 -0.28 -5.58 -18.86
N ILE A 155 -0.51 -5.03 -17.67
CA ILE A 155 -0.38 -5.74 -16.40
C ILE A 155 -1.71 -6.07 -15.71
N ARG A 156 -2.83 -5.59 -16.24
CA ARG A 156 -4.15 -5.93 -15.68
C ARG A 156 -4.41 -7.42 -15.79
N PRO A 157 -5.11 -8.00 -14.80
CA PRO A 157 -5.43 -9.42 -14.81
C PRO A 157 -6.23 -9.86 -16.03
#